data_2b9c7077e891216a7162d75b0d969e59
#
_entry.id   2b9c7077e891216a7162d75b0d969e59
#
_cell.length_a   1.000
_cell.length_b   1.000
_cell.length_c   1.000
_cell.angle_alpha   90.00
_cell.angle_beta   90.00
_cell.angle_gamma   90.00
#
_symmetry.space_group_name_H-M   'P 1'
#
loop_
_entity.id
_entity.type
_entity.pdbx_description
1 polymer ?
#
loop_
_entity_poly.entity_id
_entity_poly.type
_entity_poly.pdbx_seq_one_letter_code
_entity_poly.pdbx_strand_id
1 'polypeptide(L)'
;MAVGPVWAAARTGRRGKSDPGLAGMAPLAGAGAVLAGAAAVALLSAALVLYELPLDAVLQRAFSLHKAHSIKDMENTLQLVRNIIPPQTSKKHKGQDGRIGVVGGCQEYTGAPYFAAISALKVGADLSHVFCTREAAPVVKSYSPELIVHPVLDSPGAVHHVEEWLPRLHALVVGPGLGRDDTLLENVKGILEAAKARDIPVVIDADGLWLIARHPALLQGYRKAVLTPNHVEFNRLSEAVLRDPGDGSDREAVQRLSQALGNVTVVRKGERDVISDGEQVLECAQEGSSRRCGGQGDLLSGALGVLVHWALLAGPEKTNGSSPLLLAAMGACSLTRQCSHQAFQKHGRSTTTTDMIAEVGPAFHRLFET
;
A
#
# COMPACT_ATOMS: atom_id res chain seq x y z
N MET A 1 18.84 46.88 37.64
CA MET A 1 19.90 46.53 38.58
C MET A 1 20.41 45.18 38.14
N ALA A 2 21.48 45.08 37.40
CA ALA A 2 22.88 45.00 37.86
C ALA A 2 23.11 43.60 38.46
N VAL A 3 24.03 42.75 38.10
CA VAL A 3 25.32 42.76 37.38
C VAL A 3 25.78 41.29 37.41
N GLY A 4 26.44 40.74 36.40
CA GLY A 4 27.29 39.56 36.51
C GLY A 4 28.58 39.90 37.28
N PRO A 5 29.66 39.17 37.24
CA PRO A 5 30.40 38.47 36.16
C PRO A 5 31.12 37.16 36.60
N VAL A 6 31.59 36.30 35.68
CA VAL A 6 32.98 36.06 35.12
C VAL A 6 34.07 35.57 36.10
N TRP A 7 34.81 34.55 35.70
CA TRP A 7 36.28 34.23 35.76
C TRP A 7 36.46 32.72 35.83
N ALA A 8 37.07 32.03 34.88
CA ALA A 8 38.36 31.94 34.20
C ALA A 8 39.40 31.05 34.93
N ALA A 9 39.78 30.03 34.22
CA ALA A 9 41.12 29.44 33.97
C ALA A 9 42.02 28.97 35.14
N ALA A 10 42.51 27.74 34.97
CA ALA A 10 43.99 27.53 34.95
C ALA A 10 44.37 26.09 34.59
N ARG A 11 45.36 25.98 33.80
CA ARG A 11 46.19 24.89 33.26
C ARG A 11 46.87 24.02 34.32
N THR A 12 47.17 22.74 33.92
CA THR A 12 48.47 22.05 33.89
C THR A 12 48.19 20.61 33.58
N GLY A 13 48.65 19.90 32.59
CA GLY A 13 49.96 19.73 32.10
C GLY A 13 50.59 18.45 32.67
N ARG A 14 50.48 17.27 31.98
CA ARG A 14 51.52 16.23 32.02
C ARG A 14 51.45 15.30 30.80
N ARG A 15 52.60 15.21 30.12
CA ARG A 15 52.95 14.26 29.06
C ARG A 15 53.12 12.85 29.64
N GLY A 16 52.77 11.84 28.84
CA GLY A 16 53.16 10.45 29.14
C GLY A 16 52.85 9.53 27.99
N LYS A 17 53.85 9.31 27.16
CA LYS A 17 54.29 8.12 26.40
C LYS A 17 53.26 7.34 25.56
N SER A 18 53.61 7.33 24.29
CA SER A 18 53.28 6.42 23.19
C SER A 18 53.59 4.96 23.50
N ASP A 19 52.65 4.08 23.15
CA ASP A 19 52.96 2.72 22.71
C ASP A 19 52.10 2.34 21.50
N PRO A 20 52.66 1.71 20.46
CA PRO A 20 51.96 1.38 19.23
C PRO A 20 51.48 -0.07 19.28
N GLY A 21 50.18 -0.29 19.02
CA GLY A 21 49.69 -1.65 18.96
C GLY A 21 48.31 -1.80 18.36
N LEU A 22 48.30 -2.43 17.19
CA LEU A 22 47.14 -3.08 16.50
C LEU A 22 46.17 -2.18 15.74
N ALA A 23 46.54 -1.94 14.49
CA ALA A 23 45.64 -1.61 13.42
C ALA A 23 44.60 -2.74 13.22
N GLY A 24 43.38 -2.53 13.66
CA GLY A 24 42.25 -3.38 13.29
C GLY A 24 41.86 -3.12 11.84
N MET A 25 42.01 -4.13 11.01
CA MET A 25 41.55 -4.16 9.61
C MET A 25 40.05 -3.99 9.58
N ALA A 26 39.57 -2.88 9.00
CA ALA A 26 38.19 -2.73 8.56
C ALA A 26 37.93 -3.67 7.36
N PRO A 27 36.75 -4.27 7.22
CA PRO A 27 36.50 -5.20 6.13
C PRO A 27 36.41 -4.45 4.80
N LEU A 28 37.26 -4.87 3.84
CA LEU A 28 37.31 -4.44 2.43
C LEU A 28 36.11 -4.95 1.61
N ALA A 29 34.89 -4.75 2.07
CA ALA A 29 33.69 -5.17 1.30
C ALA A 29 33.27 -4.17 0.19
N GLY A 30 33.73 -2.91 0.26
CA GLY A 30 33.41 -1.89 -0.74
C GLY A 30 34.30 -1.88 -1.99
N ALA A 31 35.58 -2.27 -1.84
CA ALA A 31 36.56 -2.21 -2.94
C ALA A 31 36.27 -3.28 -4.03
N GLY A 32 35.78 -4.45 -3.66
CA GLY A 32 35.44 -5.52 -4.61
C GLY A 32 34.29 -5.17 -5.55
N ALA A 33 33.25 -4.49 -5.05
CA ALA A 33 32.11 -4.09 -5.87
C ALA A 33 32.46 -2.97 -6.86
N VAL A 34 33.30 -2.01 -6.45
CA VAL A 34 33.77 -0.92 -7.33
C VAL A 34 34.71 -1.46 -8.40
N LEU A 35 35.63 -2.40 -8.08
CA LEU A 35 36.52 -3.05 -9.02
C LEU A 35 35.74 -3.94 -10.01
N ALA A 36 34.72 -4.67 -9.58
CA ALA A 36 33.86 -5.48 -10.44
C ALA A 36 33.04 -4.59 -11.40
N GLY A 37 32.50 -3.47 -10.92
CA GLY A 37 31.80 -2.49 -11.74
C GLY A 37 32.72 -1.84 -12.79
N ALA A 38 33.94 -1.44 -12.41
CA ALA A 38 34.91 -0.87 -13.33
C ALA A 38 35.38 -1.88 -14.39
N ALA A 39 35.60 -3.14 -14.00
CA ALA A 39 35.95 -4.21 -14.94
C ALA A 39 34.80 -4.52 -15.93
N ALA A 40 33.58 -4.53 -15.47
CA ALA A 40 32.40 -4.73 -16.32
C ALA A 40 32.22 -3.57 -17.33
N VAL A 41 32.41 -2.32 -16.91
CA VAL A 41 32.40 -1.16 -17.81
C VAL A 41 33.52 -1.21 -18.82
N ALA A 42 34.75 -1.56 -18.41
CA ALA A 42 35.90 -1.69 -19.31
C ALA A 42 35.69 -2.80 -20.35
N LEU A 43 35.16 -3.96 -19.95
CA LEU A 43 34.84 -5.07 -20.86
C LEU A 43 33.73 -4.72 -21.84
N LEU A 44 32.67 -4.01 -21.39
CA LEU A 44 31.61 -3.50 -22.25
C LEU A 44 32.11 -2.46 -23.25
N SER A 45 32.98 -1.54 -22.80
CA SER A 45 33.59 -0.54 -23.66
C SER A 45 34.53 -1.17 -24.69
N ALA A 46 35.32 -2.17 -24.31
CA ALA A 46 36.19 -2.92 -25.23
C ALA A 46 35.36 -3.74 -26.24
N ALA A 47 34.25 -4.37 -25.83
CA ALA A 47 33.36 -5.10 -26.73
C ALA A 47 32.66 -4.15 -27.70
N LEU A 48 32.23 -2.96 -27.27
CA LEU A 48 31.64 -1.94 -28.14
C LEU A 48 32.60 -1.47 -29.24
N VAL A 49 33.87 -1.27 -28.87
CA VAL A 49 34.92 -0.85 -29.82
C VAL A 49 35.33 -2.00 -30.79
N LEU A 50 35.43 -3.24 -30.30
CA LEU A 50 35.84 -4.41 -31.12
C LEU A 50 34.77 -4.89 -32.08
N TYR A 51 33.48 -4.70 -31.75
CA TYR A 51 32.36 -5.20 -32.57
C TYR A 51 31.62 -4.09 -33.33
N GLU A 52 32.10 -2.83 -33.26
CA GLU A 52 31.45 -1.66 -33.93
C GLU A 52 29.94 -1.54 -33.65
N LEU A 53 29.49 -2.02 -32.47
CA LEU A 53 28.08 -1.98 -32.13
C LEU A 53 27.72 -0.54 -31.67
N PRO A 54 26.71 0.09 -32.29
CA PRO A 54 26.26 1.41 -31.88
C PRO A 54 25.73 1.32 -30.41
N LEU A 55 26.20 2.24 -29.56
CA LEU A 55 25.83 2.30 -28.14
C LEU A 55 24.30 2.27 -27.94
N ASP A 56 23.57 2.96 -28.82
CA ASP A 56 22.10 2.99 -28.80
C ASP A 56 21.48 1.61 -29.00
N ALA A 57 22.05 0.76 -29.86
CA ALA A 57 21.54 -0.59 -30.08
C ALA A 57 21.79 -1.50 -28.85
N VAL A 58 22.91 -1.33 -28.16
CA VAL A 58 23.21 -2.06 -26.92
C VAL A 58 22.29 -1.61 -25.78
N LEU A 59 22.08 -0.30 -25.64
CA LEU A 59 21.15 0.26 -24.66
C LEU A 59 19.71 -0.19 -24.95
N GLN A 60 19.25 -0.11 -26.20
CA GLN A 60 17.91 -0.60 -26.57
C GLN A 60 17.74 -2.09 -26.27
N ARG A 61 18.77 -2.90 -26.51
CA ARG A 61 18.73 -4.35 -26.23
C ARG A 61 18.72 -4.63 -24.72
N ALA A 62 19.51 -3.89 -23.94
CA ALA A 62 19.50 -3.96 -22.46
C ALA A 62 18.15 -3.53 -21.89
N PHE A 63 17.57 -2.42 -22.38
CA PHE A 63 16.23 -1.98 -21.99
C PHE A 63 15.15 -2.99 -22.38
N SER A 64 15.23 -3.60 -23.57
CA SER A 64 14.30 -4.62 -24.03
C SER A 64 14.38 -5.89 -23.19
N LEU A 65 15.57 -6.34 -22.80
CA LEU A 65 15.77 -7.48 -21.91
C LEU A 65 15.26 -7.21 -20.50
N HIS A 66 15.54 -6.02 -19.96
CA HIS A 66 15.02 -5.61 -18.66
C HIS A 66 13.49 -5.53 -18.65
N LYS A 67 12.89 -4.95 -19.69
CA LYS A 67 11.43 -4.90 -19.86
C LYS A 67 10.82 -6.30 -19.99
N ALA A 68 11.43 -7.21 -20.74
CA ALA A 68 10.98 -8.58 -20.91
C ALA A 68 11.04 -9.37 -19.58
N HIS A 69 12.11 -9.18 -18.80
CA HIS A 69 12.25 -9.81 -17.49
C HIS A 69 11.19 -9.29 -16.51
N SER A 70 11.00 -7.98 -16.44
CA SER A 70 9.96 -7.34 -15.59
C SER A 70 8.54 -7.79 -15.97
N ILE A 71 8.23 -7.98 -17.27
CA ILE A 71 6.93 -8.49 -17.70
C ILE A 71 6.75 -9.95 -17.27
N LYS A 72 7.77 -10.79 -17.38
CA LYS A 72 7.70 -12.20 -16.97
C LYS A 72 7.52 -12.32 -15.46
N ASP A 73 8.20 -11.50 -14.67
CA ASP A 73 8.06 -11.48 -13.22
C ASP A 73 6.65 -11.04 -12.80
N MET A 74 6.09 -10.03 -13.48
CA MET A 74 4.73 -9.58 -13.26
C MET A 74 3.71 -10.68 -13.62
N GLU A 75 3.87 -11.36 -14.75
CA GLU A 75 2.96 -12.47 -15.14
C GLU A 75 3.02 -13.63 -14.16
N ASN A 76 4.21 -14.02 -13.70
CA ASN A 76 4.37 -15.03 -12.65
C ASN A 76 3.65 -14.60 -11.37
N THR A 77 3.76 -13.33 -10.97
CA THR A 77 3.07 -12.80 -9.79
C THR A 77 1.56 -12.77 -9.99
N LEU A 78 1.06 -12.38 -11.18
CA LEU A 78 -0.37 -12.43 -11.50
C LEU A 78 -0.92 -13.86 -11.50
N GLN A 79 -0.11 -14.85 -11.90
CA GLN A 79 -0.51 -16.26 -11.77
C GLN A 79 -0.72 -16.65 -10.30
N LEU A 80 0.13 -16.17 -9.38
CA LEU A 80 -0.08 -16.38 -7.95
C LEU A 80 -1.33 -15.63 -7.44
N VAL A 81 -1.62 -14.44 -7.99
CA VAL A 81 -2.88 -13.73 -7.69
C VAL A 81 -4.10 -14.55 -8.14
N ARG A 82 -4.06 -15.16 -9.32
CA ARG A 82 -5.13 -16.07 -9.78
C ARG A 82 -5.36 -17.22 -8.80
N ASN A 83 -4.30 -17.77 -8.22
CA ASN A 83 -4.39 -18.89 -7.28
C ASN A 83 -5.08 -18.55 -5.96
N ILE A 84 -5.01 -17.27 -5.52
CA ILE A 84 -5.69 -16.86 -4.27
C ILE A 84 -7.19 -16.58 -4.46
N ILE A 85 -7.66 -16.41 -5.69
CA ILE A 85 -9.07 -16.14 -5.97
C ILE A 85 -9.88 -17.42 -5.77
N PRO A 86 -10.90 -17.38 -4.91
CA PRO A 86 -11.72 -18.56 -4.65
C PRO A 86 -12.61 -18.89 -5.85
N PRO A 87 -12.74 -20.18 -6.22
CA PRO A 87 -13.61 -20.57 -7.32
C PRO A 87 -15.08 -20.28 -6.99
N GLN A 88 -15.84 -19.84 -7.98
CA GLN A 88 -17.28 -19.73 -7.87
C GLN A 88 -17.92 -21.13 -7.96
N THR A 89 -18.66 -21.52 -6.93
CA THR A 89 -19.34 -22.83 -6.89
C THR A 89 -20.76 -22.70 -6.38
N SER A 90 -21.66 -23.55 -6.87
CA SER A 90 -23.06 -23.61 -6.42
C SER A 90 -23.23 -24.06 -4.95
N LYS A 91 -22.16 -24.50 -4.31
CA LYS A 91 -22.17 -24.98 -2.91
C LYS A 91 -21.91 -23.87 -1.88
N LYS A 92 -21.53 -22.67 -2.32
CA LYS A 92 -21.27 -21.53 -1.44
C LYS A 92 -22.55 -20.85 -1.00
N HIS A 93 -22.52 -20.31 0.21
CA HIS A 93 -23.59 -19.51 0.79
C HIS A 93 -23.17 -18.04 0.91
N LYS A 94 -24.14 -17.13 0.89
CA LYS A 94 -23.94 -15.71 1.08
C LYS A 94 -23.08 -15.39 2.32
N GLY A 95 -22.02 -14.62 2.14
CA GLY A 95 -21.08 -14.21 3.17
C GLY A 95 -19.79 -15.03 3.21
N GLN A 96 -19.61 -16.05 2.35
CA GLN A 96 -18.39 -16.87 2.30
C GLN A 96 -17.30 -16.27 1.44
N ASP A 97 -17.65 -15.50 0.38
CA ASP A 97 -16.67 -14.87 -0.51
C ASP A 97 -16.21 -13.49 -0.01
N GLY A 98 -16.80 -12.99 1.06
CA GLY A 98 -16.31 -11.80 1.74
C GLY A 98 -17.42 -10.94 2.36
N ARG A 99 -17.17 -10.46 3.55
CA ARG A 99 -17.95 -9.42 4.23
C ARG A 99 -17.00 -8.30 4.60
N ILE A 100 -17.06 -7.22 3.84
CA ILE A 100 -16.10 -6.11 3.95
C ILE A 100 -16.75 -4.95 4.69
N GLY A 101 -16.07 -4.42 5.71
CA GLY A 101 -16.46 -3.20 6.40
C GLY A 101 -15.65 -2.01 5.87
N VAL A 102 -16.31 -0.92 5.56
CA VAL A 102 -15.69 0.37 5.23
C VAL A 102 -15.99 1.34 6.36
N VAL A 103 -14.94 1.85 7.00
CA VAL A 103 -15.01 2.84 8.08
C VAL A 103 -14.60 4.18 7.51
N GLY A 104 -15.59 5.05 7.26
CA GLY A 104 -15.38 6.34 6.63
C GLY A 104 -16.67 6.98 6.18
N GLY A 105 -16.60 8.20 5.68
CA GLY A 105 -17.75 9.00 5.28
C GLY A 105 -18.14 10.00 6.36
N CYS A 106 -17.98 11.28 6.03
CA CYS A 106 -18.44 12.44 6.79
C CYS A 106 -19.35 13.29 5.91
N GLN A 107 -19.83 14.40 6.42
CA GLN A 107 -20.78 15.27 5.75
C GLN A 107 -20.32 15.69 4.34
N GLU A 108 -19.04 16.04 4.19
CA GLU A 108 -18.47 16.52 2.92
C GLU A 108 -18.08 15.38 1.96
N TYR A 109 -17.75 14.20 2.49
CA TYR A 109 -17.13 13.12 1.71
C TYR A 109 -17.95 11.83 1.77
N THR A 110 -19.09 11.83 1.11
CA THR A 110 -20.01 10.68 1.04
C THR A 110 -19.69 9.72 -0.10
N GLY A 111 -19.04 10.21 -1.17
CA GLY A 111 -18.71 9.42 -2.35
C GLY A 111 -17.58 8.41 -2.14
N ALA A 112 -16.56 8.77 -1.37
CA ALA A 112 -15.39 7.92 -1.15
C ALA A 112 -15.73 6.57 -0.47
N PRO A 113 -16.45 6.53 0.66
CA PRO A 113 -16.87 5.26 1.26
C PRO A 113 -17.81 4.46 0.37
N TYR A 114 -18.65 5.14 -0.43
CA TYR A 114 -19.47 4.48 -1.43
C TYR A 114 -18.63 3.79 -2.49
N PHE A 115 -17.63 4.49 -3.08
CA PHE A 115 -16.74 3.91 -4.09
C PHE A 115 -15.96 2.71 -3.55
N ALA A 116 -15.43 2.79 -2.33
CA ALA A 116 -14.76 1.66 -1.71
C ALA A 116 -15.71 0.47 -1.50
N ALA A 117 -16.90 0.72 -0.95
CA ALA A 117 -17.87 -0.32 -0.63
C ALA A 117 -18.46 -1.01 -1.87
N ILE A 118 -18.81 -0.24 -2.90
CA ILE A 118 -19.37 -0.80 -4.14
C ILE A 118 -18.28 -1.53 -4.94
N SER A 119 -17.02 -1.07 -4.90
CA SER A 119 -15.91 -1.77 -5.52
C SER A 119 -15.67 -3.12 -4.89
N ALA A 120 -15.77 -3.24 -3.56
CA ALA A 120 -15.69 -4.53 -2.88
C ALA A 120 -16.77 -5.51 -3.38
N LEU A 121 -18.03 -5.07 -3.53
CA LEU A 121 -19.09 -5.91 -4.10
C LEU A 121 -18.80 -6.31 -5.55
N LYS A 122 -18.32 -5.37 -6.37
CA LYS A 122 -18.01 -5.61 -7.79
C LYS A 122 -16.84 -6.57 -8.00
N VAL A 123 -15.90 -6.60 -7.06
CA VAL A 123 -14.77 -7.58 -7.07
C VAL A 123 -15.26 -8.98 -6.69
N GLY A 124 -16.31 -9.09 -5.89
CA GLY A 124 -16.91 -10.38 -5.54
C GLY A 124 -17.13 -10.60 -4.06
N ALA A 125 -17.04 -9.57 -3.22
CA ALA A 125 -17.55 -9.69 -1.85
C ALA A 125 -19.07 -9.87 -1.83
N ASP A 126 -19.56 -10.73 -0.95
CA ASP A 126 -21.00 -10.99 -0.81
C ASP A 126 -21.76 -9.85 -0.11
N LEU A 127 -21.10 -9.19 0.83
CA LEU A 127 -21.67 -8.12 1.63
C LEU A 127 -20.64 -6.99 1.83
N SER A 128 -21.13 -5.77 1.77
CA SER A 128 -20.36 -4.58 2.09
C SER A 128 -21.11 -3.71 3.10
N HIS A 129 -20.42 -3.42 4.21
CA HIS A 129 -20.91 -2.61 5.31
C HIS A 129 -20.17 -1.27 5.32
N VAL A 130 -20.92 -0.17 5.48
CA VAL A 130 -20.34 1.17 5.60
C VAL A 130 -20.67 1.72 6.98
N PHE A 131 -19.64 1.98 7.78
CA PHE A 131 -19.75 2.66 9.07
C PHE A 131 -19.36 4.12 8.86
N CYS A 132 -20.32 5.03 8.93
CA CYS A 132 -20.13 6.44 8.63
C CYS A 132 -20.80 7.34 9.67
N THR A 133 -20.65 8.65 9.50
CA THR A 133 -21.37 9.61 10.34
C THR A 133 -22.89 9.56 10.04
N ARG A 134 -23.68 10.04 11.01
CA ARG A 134 -25.14 10.10 10.90
C ARG A 134 -25.59 10.92 9.68
N GLU A 135 -24.91 12.02 9.42
CA GLU A 135 -25.21 12.91 8.29
C GLU A 135 -24.88 12.29 6.94
N ALA A 136 -23.78 11.55 6.83
CA ALA A 136 -23.39 10.87 5.60
C ALA A 136 -24.32 9.69 5.23
N ALA A 137 -24.87 8.99 6.21
CA ALA A 137 -25.58 7.75 6.02
C ALA A 137 -26.78 7.83 5.06
N PRO A 138 -27.70 8.82 5.15
CA PRO A 138 -28.82 8.94 4.20
C PRO A 138 -28.34 9.11 2.76
N VAL A 139 -27.26 9.87 2.55
CA VAL A 139 -26.68 10.14 1.23
C VAL A 139 -26.04 8.87 0.67
N VAL A 140 -25.22 8.17 1.46
CA VAL A 140 -24.60 6.90 1.03
C VAL A 140 -25.66 5.85 0.70
N LYS A 141 -26.72 5.74 1.51
CA LYS A 141 -27.88 4.85 1.24
C LYS A 141 -28.59 5.17 -0.07
N SER A 142 -28.64 6.43 -0.47
CA SER A 142 -29.27 6.84 -1.72
C SER A 142 -28.51 6.45 -2.97
N TYR A 143 -27.18 6.18 -2.86
CA TYR A 143 -26.35 5.79 -4.00
C TYR A 143 -26.55 4.33 -4.42
N SER A 144 -26.79 3.42 -3.47
CA SER A 144 -27.04 2.01 -3.79
C SER A 144 -27.79 1.28 -2.67
N PRO A 145 -28.85 0.53 -3.01
CA PRO A 145 -29.57 -0.31 -2.05
C PRO A 145 -28.78 -1.57 -1.64
N GLU A 146 -27.67 -1.87 -2.28
CA GLU A 146 -26.86 -3.08 -2.04
C GLU A 146 -25.96 -2.92 -0.81
N LEU A 147 -25.73 -1.67 -0.35
CA LEU A 147 -24.85 -1.37 0.78
C LEU A 147 -25.61 -1.41 2.10
N ILE A 148 -24.96 -1.98 3.13
CA ILE A 148 -25.47 -1.97 4.50
C ILE A 148 -24.80 -0.81 5.24
N VAL A 149 -25.54 0.27 5.50
CA VAL A 149 -24.97 1.52 6.03
C VAL A 149 -25.36 1.73 7.49
N HIS A 150 -24.36 1.91 8.33
CA HIS A 150 -24.46 2.11 9.79
C HIS A 150 -24.08 3.55 10.19
N PRO A 151 -25.02 4.36 10.66
CA PRO A 151 -24.78 5.77 11.03
C PRO A 151 -24.24 5.90 12.47
N VAL A 152 -23.01 5.46 12.71
CA VAL A 152 -22.49 5.25 14.06
C VAL A 152 -21.18 5.97 14.39
N LEU A 153 -20.40 6.44 13.39
CA LEU A 153 -19.02 6.90 13.64
C LEU A 153 -18.92 8.14 14.53
N ASP A 154 -19.90 9.01 14.50
CA ASP A 154 -19.99 10.24 15.28
C ASP A 154 -20.76 10.05 16.61
N SER A 155 -21.13 8.81 16.96
CA SER A 155 -21.81 8.52 18.23
C SER A 155 -20.82 8.29 19.37
N PRO A 156 -21.19 8.58 20.62
CA PRO A 156 -20.35 8.26 21.78
C PRO A 156 -20.05 6.78 21.96
N GLY A 157 -20.91 5.90 21.42
CA GLY A 157 -20.72 4.46 21.42
C GLY A 157 -20.16 3.88 20.14
N ALA A 158 -19.56 4.68 19.26
CA ALA A 158 -19.09 4.26 17.92
C ALA A 158 -18.24 2.99 17.95
N VAL A 159 -17.24 2.94 18.84
CA VAL A 159 -16.36 1.77 18.98
C VAL A 159 -17.16 0.52 19.30
N HIS A 160 -18.03 0.58 20.31
CA HIS A 160 -18.85 -0.56 20.73
C HIS A 160 -19.80 -1.02 19.60
N HIS A 161 -20.47 -0.09 18.93
CA HIS A 161 -21.35 -0.43 17.82
C HIS A 161 -20.62 -1.13 16.65
N VAL A 162 -19.39 -0.69 16.34
CA VAL A 162 -18.60 -1.37 15.30
C VAL A 162 -18.09 -2.72 15.81
N GLU A 163 -17.67 -2.82 17.08
CA GLU A 163 -17.20 -4.06 17.70
C GLU A 163 -18.21 -5.20 17.63
N GLU A 164 -19.51 -4.93 17.71
CA GLU A 164 -20.58 -5.93 17.56
C GLU A 164 -20.60 -6.57 16.16
N TRP A 165 -20.09 -5.85 15.15
CA TRP A 165 -20.01 -6.32 13.77
C TRP A 165 -18.68 -7.01 13.43
N LEU A 166 -17.58 -6.66 14.11
CA LEU A 166 -16.25 -7.19 13.80
C LEU A 166 -16.19 -8.72 13.67
N PRO A 167 -16.85 -9.53 14.52
CA PRO A 167 -16.81 -10.98 14.39
C PRO A 167 -17.43 -11.53 13.09
N ARG A 168 -18.19 -10.69 12.39
CA ARG A 168 -18.87 -11.06 11.13
C ARG A 168 -18.12 -10.55 9.91
N LEU A 169 -17.14 -9.67 10.08
CA LEU A 169 -16.38 -9.04 9.00
C LEU A 169 -15.06 -9.80 8.75
N HIS A 170 -14.65 -9.84 7.50
CA HIS A 170 -13.45 -10.52 7.06
C HIS A 170 -12.28 -9.55 6.81
N ALA A 171 -12.56 -8.30 6.54
CA ALA A 171 -11.58 -7.22 6.45
C ALA A 171 -12.26 -5.86 6.68
N LEU A 172 -11.45 -4.88 7.11
CA LEU A 172 -11.85 -3.48 7.19
C LEU A 172 -11.05 -2.63 6.20
N VAL A 173 -11.74 -1.67 5.59
CA VAL A 173 -11.13 -0.55 4.84
C VAL A 173 -11.38 0.70 5.64
N VAL A 174 -10.34 1.40 6.07
CA VAL A 174 -10.45 2.53 6.99
C VAL A 174 -9.87 3.79 6.35
N GLY A 175 -10.68 4.86 6.30
CA GLY A 175 -10.23 6.16 5.88
C GLY A 175 -10.94 6.82 4.69
N PRO A 176 -11.56 6.09 3.74
CA PRO A 176 -12.26 6.73 2.62
C PRO A 176 -13.30 7.75 3.08
N GLY A 177 -13.05 9.04 2.80
CA GLY A 177 -13.94 10.14 3.16
C GLY A 177 -14.18 10.32 4.66
N LEU A 178 -13.28 9.87 5.51
CA LEU A 178 -13.43 9.91 6.96
C LEU A 178 -13.47 11.35 7.50
N GLY A 179 -12.72 12.27 6.86
CA GLY A 179 -12.48 13.59 7.40
C GLY A 179 -11.44 13.57 8.53
N ARG A 180 -11.26 14.75 9.16
CA ARG A 180 -10.20 14.95 10.16
C ARG A 180 -10.70 15.54 11.47
N ASP A 181 -11.98 15.35 11.77
CA ASP A 181 -12.53 15.69 13.06
C ASP A 181 -11.87 14.84 14.16
N ASP A 182 -11.42 15.48 15.23
CA ASP A 182 -10.66 14.80 16.28
C ASP A 182 -11.51 13.75 17.00
N THR A 183 -12.82 13.95 17.16
CA THR A 183 -13.73 12.98 17.78
C THR A 183 -13.90 11.73 16.90
N LEU A 184 -14.08 11.94 15.59
CA LEU A 184 -14.13 10.83 14.63
C LEU A 184 -12.82 10.06 14.60
N LEU A 185 -11.68 10.75 14.59
CA LEU A 185 -10.36 10.11 14.59
C LEU A 185 -10.11 9.30 15.86
N GLU A 186 -10.55 9.78 17.03
CA GLU A 186 -10.42 9.01 18.29
C GLU A 186 -11.33 7.77 18.29
N ASN A 187 -12.55 7.86 17.77
CA ASN A 187 -13.42 6.70 17.59
C ASN A 187 -12.79 5.67 16.62
N VAL A 188 -12.22 6.12 15.50
CA VAL A 188 -11.58 5.23 14.52
C VAL A 188 -10.33 4.56 15.11
N LYS A 189 -9.57 5.25 15.95
CA LYS A 189 -8.46 4.68 16.69
C LYS A 189 -8.92 3.50 17.57
N GLY A 190 -9.97 3.67 18.36
CA GLY A 190 -10.55 2.58 19.15
C GLY A 190 -11.06 1.42 18.28
N ILE A 191 -11.66 1.71 17.12
CA ILE A 191 -12.09 0.68 16.15
C ILE A 191 -10.89 -0.11 15.60
N LEU A 192 -9.78 0.55 15.27
CA LEU A 192 -8.56 -0.12 14.81
C LEU A 192 -7.94 -0.99 15.90
N GLU A 193 -7.91 -0.53 17.15
CA GLU A 193 -7.45 -1.32 18.30
C GLU A 193 -8.32 -2.57 18.50
N ALA A 194 -9.64 -2.43 18.41
CA ALA A 194 -10.59 -3.54 18.52
C ALA A 194 -10.47 -4.54 17.35
N ALA A 195 -10.27 -4.06 16.12
CA ALA A 195 -10.05 -4.89 14.95
C ALA A 195 -8.74 -5.69 15.06
N LYS A 196 -7.65 -5.01 15.50
CA LYS A 196 -6.34 -5.63 15.74
C LYS A 196 -6.41 -6.69 16.84
N ALA A 197 -7.11 -6.42 17.94
CA ALA A 197 -7.31 -7.40 19.02
C ALA A 197 -8.04 -8.67 18.58
N ARG A 198 -8.84 -8.58 17.49
CA ARG A 198 -9.56 -9.71 16.86
C ARG A 198 -8.86 -10.27 15.64
N ASP A 199 -7.65 -9.83 15.37
CA ASP A 199 -6.83 -10.29 14.25
C ASP A 199 -7.48 -10.07 12.87
N ILE A 200 -8.32 -9.02 12.72
CA ILE A 200 -9.02 -8.67 11.49
C ILE A 200 -8.09 -7.86 10.59
N PRO A 201 -7.86 -8.27 9.32
CA PRO A 201 -7.03 -7.51 8.41
C PRO A 201 -7.62 -6.13 8.11
N VAL A 202 -6.73 -5.14 7.99
CA VAL A 202 -7.12 -3.74 7.77
C VAL A 202 -6.40 -3.14 6.56
N VAL A 203 -7.15 -2.43 5.73
CA VAL A 203 -6.62 -1.59 4.64
C VAL A 203 -6.79 -0.14 5.07
N ILE A 204 -5.70 0.61 5.10
CA ILE A 204 -5.70 2.01 5.52
C ILE A 204 -5.45 2.90 4.30
N ASP A 205 -6.38 3.80 4.02
CA ASP A 205 -6.32 4.72 2.89
C ASP A 205 -6.71 6.14 3.31
N ALA A 206 -6.43 7.14 2.51
CA ALA A 206 -6.89 8.52 2.65
C ALA A 206 -6.70 9.10 4.07
N ASP A 207 -7.77 9.55 4.73
CA ASP A 207 -7.67 10.14 6.08
C ASP A 207 -7.32 9.13 7.17
N GLY A 208 -7.48 7.82 6.92
CA GLY A 208 -6.92 6.78 7.76
C GLY A 208 -5.38 6.84 7.83
N LEU A 209 -4.72 7.14 6.70
CA LEU A 209 -3.27 7.35 6.65
C LEU A 209 -2.84 8.60 7.43
N TRP A 210 -3.68 9.64 7.45
CA TRP A 210 -3.47 10.81 8.29
C TRP A 210 -3.46 10.44 9.78
N LEU A 211 -4.40 9.60 10.22
CA LEU A 211 -4.46 9.10 11.59
C LEU A 211 -3.20 8.29 11.94
N ILE A 212 -2.76 7.38 11.04
CA ILE A 212 -1.56 6.57 11.27
C ILE A 212 -0.29 7.43 11.31
N ALA A 213 -0.18 8.47 10.49
CA ALA A 213 0.96 9.39 10.56
C ALA A 213 1.04 10.12 11.91
N ARG A 214 -0.09 10.43 12.55
CA ARG A 214 -0.13 11.01 13.92
C ARG A 214 0.14 9.97 15.01
N HIS A 215 -0.23 8.71 14.78
CA HIS A 215 -0.16 7.62 15.76
C HIS A 215 0.40 6.33 15.14
N PRO A 216 1.68 6.29 14.71
CA PRO A 216 2.24 5.11 14.01
C PRO A 216 2.18 3.83 14.86
N ALA A 217 2.24 3.96 16.17
CA ALA A 217 2.17 2.83 17.12
C ALA A 217 0.87 2.00 16.99
N LEU A 218 -0.22 2.57 16.47
CA LEU A 218 -1.48 1.86 16.26
C LEU A 218 -1.32 0.60 15.41
N LEU A 219 -0.47 0.68 14.38
CA LEU A 219 -0.26 -0.44 13.44
C LEU A 219 1.14 -1.04 13.52
N GLN A 220 1.99 -0.58 14.46
CA GLN A 220 3.33 -1.11 14.62
C GLN A 220 3.31 -2.63 14.76
N GLY A 221 3.98 -3.33 13.83
CA GLY A 221 4.09 -4.80 13.84
C GLY A 221 2.79 -5.55 13.47
N TYR A 222 1.72 -4.85 13.10
CA TYR A 222 0.49 -5.53 12.69
C TYR A 222 0.56 -5.96 11.22
N ARG A 223 1.13 -7.13 10.98
CA ARG A 223 1.39 -7.68 9.63
C ARG A 223 0.13 -7.97 8.79
N LYS A 224 -1.08 -7.87 9.37
CA LYS A 224 -2.36 -7.93 8.63
C LYS A 224 -2.88 -6.55 8.20
N ALA A 225 -2.04 -5.53 8.28
CA ALA A 225 -2.36 -4.20 7.76
C ALA A 225 -1.72 -3.95 6.40
N VAL A 226 -2.46 -3.23 5.53
CA VAL A 226 -1.97 -2.70 4.26
C VAL A 226 -2.24 -1.20 4.23
N LEU A 227 -1.21 -0.39 4.02
CA LEU A 227 -1.29 1.06 3.85
C LEU A 227 -1.18 1.41 2.37
N THR A 228 -2.04 2.31 1.87
CA THR A 228 -2.09 2.67 0.45
C THR A 228 -1.81 4.16 0.18
N PRO A 229 -0.67 4.71 0.62
CA PRO A 229 -0.39 6.12 0.47
C PRO A 229 -0.15 6.52 -1.00
N ASN A 230 -0.67 7.70 -1.39
CA ASN A 230 -0.18 8.45 -2.54
C ASN A 230 1.15 9.13 -2.18
N HIS A 231 1.77 9.84 -3.14
CA HIS A 231 3.07 10.49 -2.93
C HIS A 231 3.09 11.44 -1.71
N VAL A 232 2.06 12.28 -1.53
CA VAL A 232 1.99 13.23 -0.41
C VAL A 232 1.77 12.52 0.93
N GLU A 233 0.89 11.53 0.94
CA GLU A 233 0.61 10.69 2.12
C GLU A 233 1.83 9.85 2.50
N PHE A 234 2.57 9.33 1.50
CA PHE A 234 3.80 8.58 1.73
C PHE A 234 4.88 9.44 2.39
N ASN A 235 5.11 10.65 1.89
CA ASN A 235 6.09 11.56 2.48
C ASN A 235 5.74 11.90 3.93
N ARG A 236 4.47 12.20 4.23
CA ARG A 236 4.00 12.44 5.59
C ARG A 236 4.21 11.25 6.53
N LEU A 237 3.90 10.03 6.05
CA LEU A 237 4.15 8.81 6.82
C LEU A 237 5.64 8.59 7.06
N SER A 238 6.47 8.79 6.03
CA SER A 238 7.92 8.65 6.11
C SER A 238 8.53 9.63 7.11
N GLU A 239 8.12 10.90 7.08
CA GLU A 239 8.55 11.92 8.04
C GLU A 239 8.13 11.57 9.49
N ALA A 240 6.96 10.97 9.67
CA ALA A 240 6.46 10.59 10.99
C ALA A 240 7.14 9.34 11.57
N VAL A 241 7.58 8.41 10.72
CA VAL A 241 8.08 7.08 11.12
C VAL A 241 9.58 6.97 11.02
N LEU A 242 10.19 7.56 9.98
CA LEU A 242 11.62 7.50 9.70
C LEU A 242 12.33 8.74 10.24
N ARG A 243 13.40 8.56 11.00
CA ARG A 243 14.24 9.68 11.48
C ARG A 243 14.99 10.37 10.33
N ASP A 244 15.34 9.60 9.32
CA ASP A 244 15.99 10.05 8.09
C ASP A 244 15.37 9.28 6.91
N PRO A 245 14.54 9.92 6.07
CA PRO A 245 13.97 9.29 4.87
C PRO A 245 15.04 8.86 3.85
N GLY A 246 16.23 9.51 3.86
CA GLY A 246 17.36 9.19 2.96
C GLY A 246 17.04 9.42 1.47
N ASP A 247 18.10 9.43 0.64
CA ASP A 247 18.03 9.71 -0.82
C ASP A 247 17.94 8.43 -1.67
N GLY A 248 17.32 7.36 -1.16
CA GLY A 248 17.20 6.08 -1.87
C GLY A 248 16.15 6.08 -2.99
N SER A 249 16.18 5.03 -3.80
CA SER A 249 15.15 4.77 -4.82
C SER A 249 13.77 4.58 -4.17
N ASP A 250 12.69 4.76 -4.96
CA ASP A 250 11.31 4.52 -4.51
C ASP A 250 11.13 3.14 -3.87
N ARG A 251 11.78 2.11 -4.42
CA ARG A 251 11.77 0.74 -3.89
C ARG A 251 12.35 0.66 -2.47
N GLU A 252 13.53 1.23 -2.27
CA GLU A 252 14.20 1.26 -0.97
C GLU A 252 13.42 2.09 0.05
N ALA A 253 12.84 3.22 -0.38
CA ALA A 253 12.05 4.08 0.49
C ALA A 253 10.80 3.35 1.02
N VAL A 254 10.07 2.64 0.14
CA VAL A 254 8.87 1.86 0.53
C VAL A 254 9.25 0.70 1.44
N GLN A 255 10.35 -0.01 1.13
CA GLN A 255 10.83 -1.11 1.96
C GLN A 255 11.24 -0.64 3.36
N ARG A 256 11.99 0.46 3.46
CA ARG A 256 12.39 1.05 4.75
C ARG A 256 11.21 1.49 5.59
N LEU A 257 10.19 2.12 4.98
CA LEU A 257 8.98 2.52 5.70
C LEU A 257 8.23 1.28 6.23
N SER A 258 8.09 0.25 5.42
CA SER A 258 7.48 -1.01 5.83
C SER A 258 8.24 -1.65 7.01
N GLN A 259 9.57 -1.75 6.93
CA GLN A 259 10.43 -2.28 8.00
C GLN A 259 10.29 -1.47 9.30
N ALA A 260 10.31 -0.15 9.20
CA ALA A 260 10.17 0.73 10.35
C ALA A 260 8.80 0.62 11.03
N LEU A 261 7.75 0.26 10.28
CA LEU A 261 6.42 -0.07 10.79
C LEU A 261 6.31 -1.53 11.30
N GLY A 262 7.41 -2.30 11.34
CA GLY A 262 7.41 -3.70 11.77
C GLY A 262 6.86 -4.66 10.72
N ASN A 263 7.24 -4.45 9.47
CA ASN A 263 6.85 -5.24 8.30
C ASN A 263 5.34 -5.19 7.99
N VAL A 264 4.75 -4.02 8.16
CA VAL A 264 3.41 -3.71 7.64
C VAL A 264 3.49 -3.50 6.13
N THR A 265 2.56 -4.06 5.38
CA THR A 265 2.56 -3.90 3.92
C THR A 265 2.24 -2.46 3.53
N VAL A 266 3.06 -1.89 2.66
CA VAL A 266 2.89 -0.52 2.14
C VAL A 266 2.77 -0.58 0.62
N VAL A 267 1.74 0.07 0.08
CA VAL A 267 1.48 0.28 -1.35
C VAL A 267 1.65 1.76 -1.66
N ARG A 268 2.79 2.18 -2.17
CA ARG A 268 2.99 3.54 -2.63
C ARG A 268 2.42 3.70 -4.03
N LYS A 269 1.31 4.43 -4.12
CA LYS A 269 0.64 4.73 -5.40
C LYS A 269 1.48 5.70 -6.23
N GLY A 270 1.65 5.42 -7.53
CA GLY A 270 2.47 6.25 -8.42
C GLY A 270 2.25 6.01 -9.90
N GLU A 271 3.21 6.37 -10.73
CA GLU A 271 3.25 5.97 -12.14
C GLU A 271 3.35 4.44 -12.24
N ARG A 272 4.20 3.85 -11.43
CA ARG A 272 4.18 2.44 -11.04
C ARG A 272 3.89 2.37 -9.55
N ASP A 273 3.05 1.45 -9.14
CA ASP A 273 2.81 1.24 -7.72
C ASP A 273 3.91 0.35 -7.16
N VAL A 274 4.55 0.81 -6.08
CA VAL A 274 5.59 0.07 -5.39
C VAL A 274 5.02 -0.51 -4.11
N ILE A 275 5.18 -1.82 -3.93
CA ILE A 275 4.57 -2.60 -2.86
C ILE A 275 5.66 -3.29 -2.07
N SER A 276 5.67 -3.18 -0.74
CA SER A 276 6.62 -3.90 0.12
C SER A 276 5.99 -4.31 1.44
N ASP A 277 6.41 -5.47 1.94
CA ASP A 277 6.13 -5.97 3.29
C ASP A 277 7.38 -5.90 4.20
N GLY A 278 8.40 -5.14 3.76
CA GLY A 278 9.68 -5.00 4.44
C GLY A 278 10.70 -6.07 4.08
N GLU A 279 10.27 -7.23 3.60
CA GLU A 279 11.13 -8.35 3.17
C GLU A 279 11.27 -8.37 1.64
N GLN A 280 10.17 -8.22 0.93
CA GLN A 280 10.11 -8.22 -0.54
C GLN A 280 9.60 -6.88 -1.06
N VAL A 281 9.97 -6.57 -2.30
CA VAL A 281 9.48 -5.38 -3.02
C VAL A 281 8.98 -5.80 -4.40
N LEU A 282 7.71 -5.52 -4.69
CA LEU A 282 7.07 -5.72 -5.98
C LEU A 282 6.77 -4.37 -6.65
N GLU A 283 6.74 -4.36 -7.97
CA GLU A 283 6.26 -3.22 -8.75
C GLU A 283 5.09 -3.64 -9.64
N CYS A 284 3.99 -2.91 -9.53
CA CYS A 284 2.89 -3.04 -10.48
C CYS A 284 3.15 -2.12 -11.68
N ALA A 285 3.57 -2.72 -12.79
CA ALA A 285 3.82 -2.05 -14.06
C ALA A 285 2.63 -2.16 -15.03
N GLN A 286 1.46 -2.65 -14.59
CA GLN A 286 0.24 -2.68 -15.40
C GLN A 286 -0.08 -1.27 -15.90
N GLU A 287 -0.35 -1.15 -17.19
CA GLU A 287 -0.72 0.12 -17.79
C GLU A 287 -2.10 0.59 -17.28
N GLY A 288 -2.15 1.81 -16.80
CA GLY A 288 -3.40 2.49 -16.44
C GLY A 288 -3.82 3.50 -17.51
N SER A 289 -4.18 4.71 -17.09
CA SER A 289 -4.47 5.82 -17.99
C SER A 289 -3.78 7.11 -17.51
N SER A 290 -3.68 8.08 -18.41
CA SER A 290 -3.20 9.44 -18.07
C SER A 290 -4.22 10.25 -17.27
N ARG A 291 -5.49 9.83 -17.23
CA ARG A 291 -6.55 10.50 -16.48
C ARG A 291 -6.44 10.20 -14.99
N ARG A 292 -6.39 11.26 -14.19
CA ARG A 292 -6.50 11.19 -12.73
C ARG A 292 -7.82 11.82 -12.32
N CYS A 293 -8.65 11.10 -11.55
CA CYS A 293 -9.90 11.59 -10.98
C CYS A 293 -10.02 11.17 -9.52
N GLY A 294 -10.86 11.88 -8.76
CA GLY A 294 -11.15 11.52 -7.37
C GLY A 294 -11.81 10.15 -7.29
N GLY A 295 -11.53 9.37 -6.25
CA GLY A 295 -12.14 8.07 -6.03
C GLY A 295 -11.38 6.86 -6.59
N GLN A 296 -10.33 7.05 -7.40
CA GLN A 296 -9.50 5.94 -7.91
C GLN A 296 -8.84 5.15 -6.77
N GLY A 297 -8.42 5.86 -5.70
CA GLY A 297 -7.90 5.24 -4.48
C GLY A 297 -8.95 4.41 -3.76
N ASP A 298 -10.19 4.90 -3.73
CA ASP A 298 -11.28 4.21 -3.06
C ASP A 298 -11.63 2.89 -3.77
N LEU A 299 -11.58 2.85 -5.13
CA LEU A 299 -11.69 1.61 -5.88
C LEU A 299 -10.56 0.63 -5.49
N LEU A 300 -9.31 1.12 -5.43
CA LEU A 300 -8.17 0.31 -5.01
C LEU A 300 -8.36 -0.25 -3.60
N SER A 301 -8.71 0.57 -2.63
CA SER A 301 -8.83 0.15 -1.23
C SER A 301 -10.01 -0.81 -1.02
N GLY A 302 -11.13 -0.62 -1.71
CA GLY A 302 -12.27 -1.54 -1.71
C GLY A 302 -11.93 -2.90 -2.31
N ALA A 303 -11.28 -2.91 -3.49
CA ALA A 303 -10.80 -4.14 -4.12
C ALA A 303 -9.77 -4.87 -3.25
N LEU A 304 -8.86 -4.12 -2.63
CA LEU A 304 -7.82 -4.66 -1.76
C LEU A 304 -8.43 -5.34 -0.52
N GLY A 305 -9.47 -4.78 0.08
CA GLY A 305 -10.16 -5.40 1.21
C GLY A 305 -10.64 -6.83 0.90
N VAL A 306 -11.15 -7.05 -0.30
CA VAL A 306 -11.59 -8.39 -0.76
C VAL A 306 -10.40 -9.30 -1.02
N LEU A 307 -9.41 -8.83 -1.77
CA LEU A 307 -8.25 -9.64 -2.14
C LEU A 307 -7.39 -10.01 -0.94
N VAL A 308 -7.29 -9.16 0.08
CA VAL A 308 -6.64 -9.48 1.36
C VAL A 308 -7.36 -10.64 2.06
N HIS A 309 -8.69 -10.60 2.13
CA HIS A 309 -9.46 -11.71 2.67
C HIS A 309 -9.18 -13.02 1.92
N TRP A 310 -9.27 -13.00 0.60
CA TRP A 310 -9.03 -14.19 -0.22
C TRP A 310 -7.60 -14.72 -0.10
N ALA A 311 -6.61 -13.84 -0.09
CA ALA A 311 -5.21 -14.23 0.02
C ALA A 311 -4.90 -14.89 1.37
N LEU A 312 -5.45 -14.37 2.47
CA LEU A 312 -5.30 -14.98 3.79
C LEU A 312 -6.04 -16.31 3.90
N LEU A 313 -7.18 -16.46 3.23
CA LEU A 313 -7.95 -17.69 3.17
C LEU A 313 -7.27 -18.78 2.32
N ALA A 314 -6.56 -18.38 1.26
CA ALA A 314 -5.97 -19.32 0.29
C ALA A 314 -4.86 -20.20 0.89
N GLY A 315 -4.13 -19.69 1.87
CA GLY A 315 -3.03 -20.40 2.54
C GLY A 315 -1.71 -20.44 1.75
N PRO A 316 -0.63 -20.91 2.40
CA PRO A 316 0.73 -20.84 1.86
C PRO A 316 0.96 -21.69 0.61
N GLU A 317 0.22 -22.79 0.43
CA GLU A 317 0.34 -23.66 -0.75
C GLU A 317 -0.02 -22.93 -2.04
N LYS A 318 -1.07 -22.09 -2.01
CA LYS A 318 -1.53 -21.32 -3.18
C LYS A 318 -0.68 -20.08 -3.45
N THR A 319 -0.02 -19.54 -2.43
CA THR A 319 0.85 -18.37 -2.55
C THR A 319 2.30 -18.73 -2.89
N ASN A 320 2.64 -20.03 -2.95
CA ASN A 320 4.00 -20.51 -3.18
C ASN A 320 5.03 -19.85 -2.22
N GLY A 321 4.65 -19.67 -0.95
CA GLY A 321 5.48 -19.03 0.05
C GLY A 321 5.61 -17.50 -0.05
N SER A 322 4.96 -16.87 -1.04
CA SER A 322 4.89 -15.42 -1.13
C SER A 322 3.95 -14.86 -0.06
N SER A 323 4.21 -13.62 0.38
CA SER A 323 3.34 -12.92 1.33
C SER A 323 1.93 -12.75 0.74
N PRO A 324 0.88 -13.22 1.46
CA PRO A 324 -0.50 -13.08 0.99
C PRO A 324 -0.90 -11.62 0.72
N LEU A 325 -0.45 -10.68 1.56
CA LEU A 325 -0.80 -9.28 1.43
C LEU A 325 -0.08 -8.61 0.24
N LEU A 326 1.14 -9.03 -0.10
CA LEU A 326 1.81 -8.57 -1.32
C LEU A 326 1.04 -8.99 -2.57
N LEU A 327 0.57 -10.24 -2.62
CA LEU A 327 -0.22 -10.75 -3.75
C LEU A 327 -1.57 -10.04 -3.85
N ALA A 328 -2.26 -9.84 -2.72
CA ALA A 328 -3.50 -9.08 -2.67
C ALA A 328 -3.30 -7.65 -3.18
N ALA A 329 -2.23 -6.98 -2.74
CA ALA A 329 -1.90 -5.63 -3.16
C ALA A 329 -1.57 -5.56 -4.67
N MET A 330 -0.78 -6.51 -5.18
CA MET A 330 -0.48 -6.60 -6.61
C MET A 330 -1.75 -6.80 -7.43
N GLY A 331 -2.64 -7.69 -7.00
CA GLY A 331 -3.92 -7.93 -7.65
C GLY A 331 -4.81 -6.69 -7.68
N ALA A 332 -4.95 -5.99 -6.55
CA ALA A 332 -5.76 -4.77 -6.45
C ALA A 332 -5.20 -3.62 -7.30
N CYS A 333 -3.88 -3.41 -7.30
CA CYS A 333 -3.22 -2.42 -8.15
C CYS A 333 -3.44 -2.73 -9.64
N SER A 334 -3.21 -4.00 -10.04
CA SER A 334 -3.41 -4.43 -11.44
C SER A 334 -4.85 -4.25 -11.88
N LEU A 335 -5.83 -4.64 -11.04
CA LEU A 335 -7.24 -4.48 -11.33
C LEU A 335 -7.62 -3.01 -11.48
N THR A 336 -7.23 -2.16 -10.53
CA THR A 336 -7.54 -0.72 -10.56
C THR A 336 -6.97 -0.06 -11.81
N ARG A 337 -5.74 -0.40 -12.21
CA ARG A 337 -5.10 0.10 -13.42
C ARG A 337 -5.80 -0.39 -14.68
N GLN A 338 -6.17 -1.66 -14.72
CA GLN A 338 -6.92 -2.22 -15.85
C GLN A 338 -8.30 -1.56 -15.99
N CYS A 339 -9.02 -1.30 -14.89
CA CYS A 339 -10.27 -0.54 -14.90
C CYS A 339 -10.06 0.88 -15.44
N SER A 340 -9.01 1.57 -14.98
CA SER A 340 -8.65 2.90 -15.46
C SER A 340 -8.34 2.92 -16.96
N HIS A 341 -7.60 1.92 -17.44
CA HIS A 341 -7.27 1.76 -18.86
C HIS A 341 -8.52 1.57 -19.72
N GLN A 342 -9.38 0.61 -19.36
CA GLN A 342 -10.61 0.29 -20.11
C GLN A 342 -11.62 1.45 -20.10
N ALA A 343 -11.83 2.09 -18.95
CA ALA A 343 -12.70 3.25 -18.84
C ALA A 343 -12.19 4.42 -19.68
N PHE A 344 -10.88 4.66 -19.67
CA PHE A 344 -10.29 5.74 -20.48
C PHE A 344 -10.39 5.47 -21.98
N GLN A 345 -10.27 4.23 -22.43
CA GLN A 345 -10.49 3.87 -23.83
C GLN A 345 -11.93 4.18 -24.29
N LYS A 346 -12.91 4.08 -23.38
CA LYS A 346 -14.33 4.35 -23.69
C LYS A 346 -14.70 5.84 -23.57
N HIS A 347 -14.17 6.52 -22.55
CA HIS A 347 -14.62 7.86 -22.14
C HIS A 347 -13.56 8.94 -22.30
N GLY A 348 -12.29 8.58 -22.55
CA GLY A 348 -11.20 9.54 -22.72
C GLY A 348 -11.07 10.48 -21.52
N ARG A 349 -10.99 11.78 -21.81
CA ARG A 349 -10.85 12.83 -20.79
C ARG A 349 -12.00 12.91 -19.79
N SER A 350 -13.20 12.46 -20.14
CA SER A 350 -14.39 12.50 -19.27
C SER A 350 -14.47 11.34 -18.28
N THR A 351 -13.52 10.41 -18.31
CA THR A 351 -13.48 9.26 -17.39
C THR A 351 -13.59 9.70 -15.92
N THR A 352 -14.53 9.09 -15.23
CA THR A 352 -14.76 9.21 -13.79
C THR A 352 -14.52 7.89 -13.09
N THR A 353 -14.51 7.88 -11.76
CA THR A 353 -14.40 6.63 -10.98
C THR A 353 -15.62 5.73 -11.14
N THR A 354 -16.80 6.29 -11.36
CA THR A 354 -18.00 5.51 -11.69
C THR A 354 -17.80 4.68 -12.97
N ASP A 355 -17.18 5.27 -14.00
CA ASP A 355 -16.86 4.55 -15.24
C ASP A 355 -15.83 3.44 -14.98
N MET A 356 -14.84 3.69 -14.14
CA MET A 356 -13.85 2.67 -13.74
C MET A 356 -14.49 1.51 -12.98
N ILE A 357 -15.43 1.79 -12.07
CA ILE A 357 -16.16 0.77 -11.31
C ILE A 357 -17.04 -0.08 -12.23
N ALA A 358 -17.60 0.49 -13.30
CA ALA A 358 -18.32 -0.27 -14.32
C ALA A 358 -17.42 -1.29 -15.06
N GLU A 359 -16.11 -1.01 -15.12
CA GLU A 359 -15.14 -1.90 -15.76
C GLU A 359 -14.57 -2.98 -14.81
N VAL A 360 -14.94 -3.03 -13.53
CA VAL A 360 -14.38 -4.01 -12.59
C VAL A 360 -14.60 -5.45 -13.06
N GLY A 361 -15.81 -5.82 -13.46
CA GLY A 361 -16.11 -7.17 -13.96
C GLY A 361 -15.28 -7.55 -15.20
N PRO A 362 -15.34 -6.77 -16.29
CA PRO A 362 -14.53 -7.02 -17.49
C PRO A 362 -13.01 -7.04 -17.23
N ALA A 363 -12.52 -6.14 -16.36
CA ALA A 363 -11.10 -6.08 -16.01
C ALA A 363 -10.67 -7.30 -15.17
N PHE A 364 -11.51 -7.72 -14.23
CA PHE A 364 -11.29 -8.90 -13.39
C PHE A 364 -11.22 -10.16 -14.25
N HIS A 365 -12.20 -10.36 -15.13
CA HIS A 365 -12.22 -11.49 -16.07
C HIS A 365 -10.94 -11.53 -16.91
N ARG A 366 -10.55 -10.40 -17.51
CA ARG A 366 -9.34 -10.31 -18.33
C ARG A 366 -8.05 -10.64 -17.59
N LEU A 367 -7.91 -10.23 -16.33
CA LEU A 367 -6.67 -10.41 -15.57
C LEU A 367 -6.57 -11.77 -14.87
N PHE A 368 -7.72 -12.31 -14.43
CA PHE A 368 -7.71 -13.37 -13.45
C PHE A 368 -8.48 -14.65 -13.87
N GLU A 369 -9.35 -14.57 -14.88
CA GLU A 369 -10.20 -15.68 -15.29
C GLU A 369 -9.93 -16.19 -16.71
N THR A 370 -8.94 -15.61 -17.42
CA THR A 370 -8.53 -16.03 -18.78
C THR A 370 -7.27 -16.87 -18.78
#